data_9c25772738024df1ae2b42aab8da65a4
#
_entry.id   9c25772738024df1ae2b42aab8da65a4
#
_cell.length_a   1.000
_cell.length_b   1.000
_cell.length_c   1.000
_cell.angle_alpha   90.00
_cell.angle_beta   90.00
_cell.angle_gamma   90.00
#
_symmetry.space_group_name_H-M   'P 1'
#
loop_
_entity.id
_entity.type
_entity.pdbx_description
1 polymer ?
#
loop_
_entity_poly.entity_id
_entity_poly.type
_entity_poly.pdbx_seq_one_letter_code
_entity_poly.pdbx_strand_id
1 'polypeptide(L)'
;MDNIKKLGLTALAGSMVATAAHSAELSASGSWALSYTSEDDDAVNGQAFTMGDSVTFTGSGELDNGFTASVKYELDGGNFDDEQLKLDMGDMGEFAYGESNSGYGIDIASNMVPAVDTAIYSAVGTDTVSYGVARSAQDTGNLGYKLALDGGLTVSVEAARNTSAGGTDNTYGVTYTGIDGMTLAAGTGMTATGGTAEVESTTFGVKYATGGFTFGLQLTDVETEGSTEDEDGVHMGVTYNVNDDFTVGYVRQETDFSGNSSDEEHSGIQASYSMGSISFSGRVSKVDNMAGTAGSSDEDKHITMSIAF
;
A
#
# COMPACT_ATOMS: atom_id res chain seq x y z
N MET A 1 14.11 31.35 -13.58
CA MET A 1 12.92 30.56 -13.26
C MET A 1 12.74 30.32 -11.75
N ASP A 2 13.79 30.46 -10.92
CA ASP A 2 13.69 30.16 -9.48
C ASP A 2 12.85 31.13 -8.63
N ASN A 3 12.71 32.38 -9.07
CA ASN A 3 11.97 33.37 -8.30
C ASN A 3 10.45 33.21 -8.39
N ILE A 4 9.93 32.62 -9.48
CA ILE A 4 8.50 32.40 -9.68
C ILE A 4 8.02 31.20 -8.83
N LYS A 5 8.85 30.16 -8.70
CA LYS A 5 8.57 29.00 -7.84
C LYS A 5 8.54 29.39 -6.36
N LYS A 6 9.49 30.22 -5.93
CA LYS A 6 9.52 30.73 -4.55
C LYS A 6 8.34 31.66 -4.24
N LEU A 7 7.92 32.50 -5.20
CA LEU A 7 6.73 33.34 -5.03
C LEU A 7 5.45 32.53 -4.94
N GLY A 8 5.30 31.46 -5.75
CA GLY A 8 4.15 30.57 -5.71
C GLY A 8 4.01 29.84 -4.37
N LEU A 9 5.10 29.30 -3.85
CA LEU A 9 5.09 28.62 -2.56
C LEU A 9 4.81 29.57 -1.39
N THR A 10 5.37 30.78 -1.42
CA THR A 10 5.11 31.81 -0.40
C THR A 10 3.69 32.36 -0.49
N ALA A 11 3.11 32.46 -1.68
CA ALA A 11 1.73 32.90 -1.85
C ALA A 11 0.73 31.83 -1.37
N LEU A 12 1.00 30.56 -1.59
CA LEU A 12 0.17 29.45 -1.10
C LEU A 12 0.22 29.36 0.43
N ALA A 13 1.41 29.41 1.03
CA ALA A 13 1.57 29.46 2.49
C ALA A 13 0.91 30.73 3.09
N GLY A 14 1.05 31.87 2.45
CA GLY A 14 0.46 33.13 2.91
C GLY A 14 -1.07 33.18 2.79
N SER A 15 -1.66 32.54 1.80
CA SER A 15 -3.12 32.49 1.63
C SER A 15 -3.80 31.57 2.64
N MET A 16 -3.13 30.53 3.10
CA MET A 16 -3.65 29.62 4.14
C MET A 16 -3.61 30.25 5.54
N VAL A 17 -2.64 31.14 5.80
CA VAL A 17 -2.54 31.86 7.08
C VAL A 17 -3.59 32.99 7.20
N ALA A 18 -4.11 33.50 6.09
CA ALA A 18 -5.02 34.67 6.10
C ALA A 18 -6.48 34.35 6.48
N THR A 19 -6.86 33.09 6.61
CA THR A 19 -8.23 32.68 6.98
C THR A 19 -8.35 32.16 8.42
N ALA A 20 -7.31 32.27 9.22
CA ALA A 20 -7.21 31.61 10.51
C ALA A 20 -7.83 32.42 11.66
N ALA A 21 -9.07 32.13 11.98
CA ALA A 21 -9.54 32.15 13.37
C ALA A 21 -9.30 30.78 14.06
N HIS A 22 -8.89 29.75 13.33
CA HIS A 22 -8.54 28.42 13.80
C HIS A 22 -7.11 28.08 13.31
N SER A 23 -6.32 27.42 14.13
CA SER A 23 -4.92 27.07 13.85
C SER A 23 -4.85 26.04 12.69
N ALA A 24 -4.92 26.52 11.46
CA ALA A 24 -4.63 25.68 10.30
C ALA A 24 -3.12 25.40 10.26
N GLU A 25 -2.75 24.13 10.25
CA GLU A 25 -1.37 23.69 10.14
C GLU A 25 -1.11 23.22 8.70
N LEU A 26 -0.03 23.74 8.10
CA LEU A 26 0.45 23.28 6.81
C LEU A 26 1.83 22.65 7.01
N SER A 27 1.98 21.40 6.60
CA SER A 27 3.26 20.71 6.55
C SER A 27 3.61 20.30 5.11
N ALA A 28 4.90 20.21 4.85
CA ALA A 28 5.44 19.63 3.64
C ALA A 28 6.52 18.63 4.03
N SER A 29 6.47 17.46 3.44
CA SER A 29 7.47 16.40 3.58
C SER A 29 7.82 15.88 2.20
N GLY A 30 8.95 15.23 2.07
CA GLY A 30 9.33 14.67 0.79
C GLY A 30 10.29 13.50 0.93
N SER A 31 10.44 12.77 -0.16
CA SER A 31 11.39 11.69 -0.29
C SER A 31 12.09 11.74 -1.63
N TRP A 32 13.29 11.19 -1.66
CA TRP A 32 14.04 10.94 -2.87
C TRP A 32 14.70 9.58 -2.77
N ALA A 33 14.64 8.79 -3.83
CA ALA A 33 15.21 7.46 -3.88
C ALA A 33 16.08 7.25 -5.13
N LEU A 34 17.18 6.55 -4.96
CA LEU A 34 17.99 6.00 -6.03
C LEU A 34 17.99 4.49 -5.89
N SER A 35 17.51 3.79 -6.91
CA SER A 35 17.44 2.34 -6.94
C SER A 35 18.31 1.76 -8.05
N TYR A 36 18.84 0.58 -7.80
CA TYR A 36 19.48 -0.27 -8.79
C TYR A 36 18.79 -1.63 -8.79
N THR A 37 18.33 -2.08 -9.96
CA THR A 37 17.70 -3.38 -10.15
C THR A 37 18.52 -4.18 -11.14
N SER A 38 18.69 -5.47 -10.86
CA SER A 38 19.26 -6.46 -11.76
C SER A 38 18.34 -7.67 -11.78
N GLU A 39 17.82 -7.98 -12.94
CA GLU A 39 16.95 -9.13 -13.23
C GLU A 39 17.74 -10.15 -14.04
N ASP A 40 17.44 -11.44 -13.91
CA ASP A 40 18.16 -12.51 -14.60
C ASP A 40 17.58 -12.79 -16.01
N ASP A 41 16.38 -12.30 -16.30
CA ASP A 41 15.78 -12.43 -17.64
C ASP A 41 16.29 -11.33 -18.58
N ASP A 42 17.25 -11.71 -19.44
CA ASP A 42 17.80 -10.86 -20.51
C ASP A 42 16.75 -10.35 -21.52
N ALA A 43 15.53 -10.91 -21.51
CA ALA A 43 14.50 -10.57 -22.48
C ALA A 43 13.73 -9.30 -22.08
N VAL A 44 13.72 -8.93 -20.80
CA VAL A 44 12.87 -7.84 -20.33
C VAL A 44 13.64 -6.59 -19.96
N ASN A 45 14.70 -6.59 -19.15
CA ASN A 45 15.22 -5.29 -18.70
C ASN A 45 16.71 -5.19 -18.32
N GLY A 46 17.44 -6.22 -18.14
CA GLY A 46 18.83 -6.11 -17.76
C GLY A 46 19.04 -5.32 -16.44
N GLN A 47 20.08 -4.51 -16.41
CA GLN A 47 20.44 -3.71 -15.23
C GLN A 47 19.98 -2.26 -15.39
N ALA A 48 19.26 -1.72 -14.42
CA ALA A 48 18.76 -0.36 -14.47
C ALA A 48 19.01 0.43 -13.17
N PHE A 49 19.39 1.70 -13.34
CA PHE A 49 19.26 2.69 -12.28
C PHE A 49 17.96 3.46 -12.48
N THR A 50 17.19 3.58 -11.42
CA THR A 50 15.97 4.37 -11.41
C THR A 50 16.02 5.39 -10.28
N MET A 51 15.27 6.46 -10.43
CA MET A 51 15.15 7.53 -9.46
C MET A 51 13.67 7.83 -9.24
N GLY A 52 13.27 7.90 -7.97
CA GLY A 52 11.94 8.33 -7.57
C GLY A 52 12.03 9.54 -6.65
N ASP A 53 11.03 10.40 -6.73
CA ASP A 53 10.90 11.57 -5.87
C ASP A 53 9.43 11.85 -5.59
N SER A 54 9.10 12.18 -4.34
CA SER A 54 7.77 12.67 -3.98
C SER A 54 7.83 13.86 -3.04
N VAL A 55 6.80 14.70 -3.11
CA VAL A 55 6.57 15.78 -2.14
C VAL A 55 5.10 15.80 -1.76
N THR A 56 4.83 15.63 -0.47
CA THR A 56 3.50 15.66 0.10
C THR A 56 3.25 16.96 0.85
N PHE A 57 2.13 17.61 0.56
CA PHE A 57 1.59 18.74 1.31
C PHE A 57 0.37 18.28 2.11
N THR A 58 0.38 18.55 3.40
CA THR A 58 -0.77 18.27 4.26
C THR A 58 -1.22 19.54 4.95
N GLY A 59 -2.50 19.87 4.80
CA GLY A 59 -3.15 20.95 5.53
C GLY A 59 -4.18 20.39 6.49
N SER A 60 -4.25 20.86 7.72
CA SER A 60 -5.27 20.44 8.69
C SER A 60 -5.79 21.60 9.52
N GLY A 61 -7.02 21.49 10.01
CA GLY A 61 -7.63 22.46 10.88
C GLY A 61 -8.80 21.87 11.66
N GLU A 62 -8.95 22.33 12.92
CA GLU A 62 -10.08 21.97 13.76
C GLU A 62 -11.30 22.83 13.40
N LEU A 63 -12.46 22.20 13.34
CA LEU A 63 -13.75 22.85 13.10
C LEU A 63 -14.41 23.23 14.43
N ASP A 64 -15.36 24.17 14.40
CA ASP A 64 -16.08 24.67 15.59
C ASP A 64 -16.77 23.57 16.42
N ASN A 65 -17.06 22.44 15.83
CA ASN A 65 -17.69 21.30 16.48
C ASN A 65 -16.67 20.28 17.05
N GLY A 66 -15.37 20.60 17.01
CA GLY A 66 -14.29 19.74 17.49
C GLY A 66 -13.83 18.65 16.49
N PHE A 67 -14.38 18.62 15.28
CA PHE A 67 -13.88 17.73 14.23
C PHE A 67 -12.61 18.30 13.61
N THR A 68 -11.74 17.43 13.09
CA THR A 68 -10.55 17.85 12.35
C THR A 68 -10.73 17.55 10.87
N ALA A 69 -10.65 18.58 10.05
CA ALA A 69 -10.59 18.42 8.59
C ALA A 69 -9.13 18.50 8.13
N SER A 70 -8.72 17.60 7.25
CA SER A 70 -7.39 17.62 6.63
C SER A 70 -7.45 17.35 5.14
N VAL A 71 -6.49 17.91 4.42
CA VAL A 71 -6.29 17.67 2.99
C VAL A 71 -4.84 17.23 2.76
N LYS A 72 -4.65 16.25 1.89
CA LYS A 72 -3.34 15.78 1.42
C LYS A 72 -3.27 15.98 -0.08
N TYR A 73 -2.13 16.47 -0.55
CA TYR A 73 -1.75 16.50 -1.97
C TYR A 73 -0.36 15.94 -2.11
N GLU A 74 -0.17 14.98 -3.00
CA GLU A 74 1.12 14.41 -3.33
C GLU A 74 1.52 14.73 -4.76
N LEU A 75 2.78 15.11 -4.93
CA LEU A 75 3.44 15.26 -6.23
C LEU A 75 4.46 14.15 -6.33
N ASP A 76 4.29 13.25 -7.28
CA ASP A 76 5.24 12.21 -7.62
C ASP A 76 5.60 12.28 -9.11
N GLY A 77 6.90 12.17 -9.42
CA GLY A 77 7.38 12.26 -10.80
C GLY A 77 6.96 13.54 -11.54
N GLY A 78 6.58 14.60 -10.82
CA GLY A 78 6.14 15.89 -11.37
C GLY A 78 4.64 15.98 -11.69
N ASN A 79 3.85 14.98 -11.37
CA ASN A 79 2.40 14.97 -11.47
C ASN A 79 1.74 15.01 -10.08
N PHE A 80 0.48 15.46 -10.02
CA PHE A 80 -0.36 15.15 -8.87
C PHE A 80 -0.70 13.67 -8.94
N ASP A 81 -0.39 12.95 -7.85
CA ASP A 81 -0.55 11.51 -7.77
C ASP A 81 -1.65 11.14 -6.78
N ASP A 82 -1.67 11.77 -5.61
CA ASP A 82 -2.65 11.53 -4.57
C ASP A 82 -3.32 12.82 -4.10
N GLU A 83 -4.65 12.83 -4.10
CA GLU A 83 -5.46 13.88 -3.47
C GLU A 83 -6.43 13.24 -2.47
N GLN A 84 -6.45 13.72 -1.24
CA GLN A 84 -7.34 13.19 -0.21
C GLN A 84 -7.87 14.29 0.71
N LEU A 85 -9.18 14.27 0.97
CA LEU A 85 -9.84 14.99 2.03
C LEU A 85 -10.21 14.01 3.12
N LYS A 86 -9.91 14.32 4.39
CA LYS A 86 -10.33 13.57 5.57
C LYS A 86 -11.12 14.44 6.52
N LEU A 87 -12.08 13.84 7.19
CA LEU A 87 -12.81 14.41 8.31
C LEU A 87 -12.77 13.43 9.49
N ASP A 88 -11.94 13.74 10.46
CA ASP A 88 -11.90 13.02 11.75
C ASP A 88 -12.97 13.57 12.67
N MET A 89 -13.90 12.70 13.09
CA MET A 89 -15.05 13.02 13.92
C MET A 89 -14.92 12.44 15.35
N GLY A 90 -13.68 12.06 15.73
CA GLY A 90 -13.40 11.44 17.03
C GLY A 90 -14.08 10.08 17.17
N ASP A 91 -14.84 9.89 18.25
CA ASP A 91 -15.54 8.61 18.53
C ASP A 91 -16.57 8.21 17.44
N MET A 92 -16.93 9.12 16.55
CA MET A 92 -17.81 8.84 15.42
C MET A 92 -17.06 8.34 14.18
N GLY A 93 -15.75 8.17 14.26
CA GLY A 93 -14.93 7.64 13.16
C GLY A 93 -14.38 8.69 12.23
N GLU A 94 -13.74 8.23 11.19
CA GLU A 94 -13.06 9.02 10.16
C GLU A 94 -13.71 8.78 8.79
N PHE A 95 -14.02 9.84 8.11
CA PHE A 95 -14.48 9.84 6.73
C PHE A 95 -13.36 10.35 5.81
N ALA A 96 -13.21 9.73 4.64
CA ALA A 96 -12.27 10.18 3.63
C ALA A 96 -12.89 10.21 2.23
N TYR A 97 -12.39 11.10 1.41
CA TYR A 97 -12.70 11.17 -0.01
C TYR A 97 -11.43 11.52 -0.79
N GLY A 98 -11.11 10.78 -1.83
CA GLY A 98 -9.90 11.05 -2.62
C GLY A 98 -9.69 10.08 -3.77
N GLU A 99 -8.60 10.26 -4.50
CA GLU A 99 -8.20 9.40 -5.61
C GLU A 99 -7.68 8.06 -5.11
N SER A 100 -6.87 8.07 -4.05
CA SER A 100 -6.33 6.87 -3.42
C SER A 100 -6.66 6.88 -1.94
N ASN A 101 -7.64 6.07 -1.54
CA ASN A 101 -8.02 5.90 -0.14
C ASN A 101 -7.34 4.67 0.47
N SER A 102 -6.01 4.62 0.44
CA SER A 102 -5.30 3.58 1.16
C SER A 102 -5.67 3.61 2.65
N GLY A 103 -5.96 2.43 3.21
CA GLY A 103 -6.36 2.27 4.61
C GLY A 103 -7.85 2.37 4.88
N TYR A 104 -8.70 2.20 3.85
CA TYR A 104 -10.15 2.03 3.98
C TYR A 104 -10.63 0.74 3.31
N GLY A 105 -11.86 0.33 3.61
CA GLY A 105 -12.42 -0.91 3.08
C GLY A 105 -11.54 -2.13 3.38
N ILE A 106 -11.36 -2.98 2.39
CA ILE A 106 -10.53 -4.19 2.48
C ILE A 106 -9.05 -3.88 2.71
N ASP A 107 -8.58 -2.68 2.34
CA ASP A 107 -7.17 -2.32 2.45
C ASP A 107 -6.66 -2.30 3.90
N ILE A 108 -7.52 -2.08 4.91
CA ILE A 108 -7.11 -2.22 6.31
C ILE A 108 -6.72 -3.65 6.70
N ALA A 109 -7.15 -4.64 5.93
CA ALA A 109 -6.84 -6.05 6.10
C ALA A 109 -5.69 -6.51 5.19
N SER A 110 -5.14 -5.65 4.37
CA SER A 110 -3.95 -5.90 3.55
C SER A 110 -2.65 -5.81 4.38
N ASN A 111 -1.53 -6.19 3.81
CA ASN A 111 -0.19 -6.01 4.41
C ASN A 111 0.00 -6.68 5.79
N MET A 112 -0.60 -7.83 6.00
CA MET A 112 -0.39 -8.60 7.23
C MET A 112 0.96 -9.31 7.25
N VAL A 113 1.59 -9.52 6.10
CA VAL A 113 2.94 -10.08 6.00
C VAL A 113 3.97 -8.98 6.21
N PRO A 114 4.90 -9.09 7.16
CA PRO A 114 5.91 -8.07 7.38
C PRO A 114 6.98 -8.15 6.28
N ALA A 115 7.35 -6.99 5.74
CA ALA A 115 8.45 -6.84 4.80
C ALA A 115 9.34 -5.66 5.18
N VAL A 116 10.60 -5.73 4.82
CA VAL A 116 11.57 -4.65 4.95
C VAL A 116 11.50 -3.72 3.74
N ASP A 117 11.31 -4.32 2.56
CA ASP A 117 11.06 -3.66 1.30
C ASP A 117 9.75 -4.24 0.73
N THR A 118 8.70 -3.44 0.73
CA THR A 118 7.37 -3.89 0.28
C THR A 118 7.31 -4.19 -1.20
N ALA A 119 8.21 -3.63 -2.01
CA ALA A 119 8.29 -3.95 -3.43
C ALA A 119 8.74 -5.40 -3.71
N ILE A 120 9.12 -6.18 -2.67
CA ILE A 120 9.39 -7.61 -2.82
C ILE A 120 8.17 -8.39 -3.32
N TYR A 121 6.98 -7.87 -3.09
CA TYR A 121 5.73 -8.52 -3.48
C TYR A 121 5.35 -8.34 -4.95
N SER A 122 6.02 -7.44 -5.66
CA SER A 122 5.79 -7.17 -7.07
C SER A 122 7.10 -7.16 -7.87
N ALA A 123 8.18 -7.67 -7.29
CA ALA A 123 9.52 -7.44 -7.80
C ALA A 123 9.88 -8.29 -9.00
N VAL A 124 9.18 -9.38 -9.25
CA VAL A 124 9.61 -10.35 -10.25
C VAL A 124 8.45 -10.72 -11.16
N GLY A 125 8.65 -10.50 -12.44
CA GLY A 125 7.66 -10.82 -13.46
C GLY A 125 6.62 -9.72 -13.71
N THR A 126 5.81 -9.94 -14.72
CA THR A 126 4.70 -9.05 -15.08
C THR A 126 3.45 -9.30 -14.27
N ASP A 127 3.51 -10.20 -13.31
CA ASP A 127 2.36 -10.63 -12.59
C ASP A 127 2.22 -9.92 -11.26
N THR A 128 1.08 -9.39 -11.10
CA THR A 128 0.64 -8.59 -9.98
C THR A 128 0.16 -9.52 -8.85
N VAL A 129 1.01 -10.40 -8.35
CA VAL A 129 0.70 -11.07 -7.09
C VAL A 129 0.87 -10.08 -5.94
N SER A 130 0.20 -8.96 -6.05
CA SER A 130 -0.03 -8.09 -4.94
C SER A 130 -1.06 -8.78 -4.07
N TYR A 131 -0.69 -9.46 -3.01
CA TYR A 131 -1.57 -9.99 -1.94
C TYR A 131 -3.03 -10.29 -2.32
N GLY A 132 -3.35 -10.48 -3.62
CA GLY A 132 -4.65 -10.84 -4.15
C GLY A 132 -5.84 -10.03 -3.63
N VAL A 133 -5.62 -8.84 -3.11
CA VAL A 133 -6.69 -8.02 -2.54
C VAL A 133 -7.13 -7.02 -3.60
N ALA A 134 -8.24 -7.29 -4.27
CA ALA A 134 -8.84 -6.32 -5.16
C ALA A 134 -9.22 -5.07 -4.36
N ARG A 135 -8.51 -4.01 -4.61
CA ARG A 135 -8.83 -2.68 -4.09
C ARG A 135 -9.72 -1.98 -5.11
N SER A 136 -10.52 -1.06 -4.62
CA SER A 136 -11.15 -0.10 -5.51
C SER A 136 -10.06 0.71 -6.23
N ALA A 137 -9.80 0.37 -7.47
CA ALA A 137 -8.74 0.95 -8.30
C ALA A 137 -9.26 2.12 -9.14
N GLN A 138 -10.06 3.01 -8.55
CA GLN A 138 -10.54 4.17 -9.29
C GLN A 138 -9.66 5.37 -8.98
N ASP A 139 -9.11 5.97 -10.04
CA ASP A 139 -8.26 7.16 -9.96
C ASP A 139 -9.02 8.42 -9.51
N THR A 140 -10.32 8.34 -9.29
CA THR A 140 -11.13 9.49 -8.90
C THR A 140 -12.34 9.11 -8.06
N GLY A 141 -12.40 9.62 -6.83
CA GLY A 141 -13.65 9.71 -6.09
C GLY A 141 -14.02 8.50 -5.22
N ASN A 142 -13.06 7.94 -4.51
CA ASN A 142 -13.29 6.91 -3.51
C ASN A 142 -13.80 7.53 -2.20
N LEU A 143 -14.86 6.95 -1.66
CA LEU A 143 -15.47 7.29 -0.38
C LEU A 143 -15.09 6.23 0.64
N GLY A 144 -14.33 6.61 1.67
CA GLY A 144 -13.94 5.74 2.77
C GLY A 144 -14.58 6.15 4.10
N TYR A 145 -14.92 5.19 4.92
CA TYR A 145 -15.28 5.41 6.31
C TYR A 145 -14.65 4.34 7.19
N LYS A 146 -14.10 4.78 8.34
CA LYS A 146 -13.43 3.91 9.30
C LYS A 146 -13.86 4.27 10.72
N LEU A 147 -14.19 3.27 11.52
CA LEU A 147 -14.59 3.40 12.91
C LEU A 147 -13.76 2.48 13.79
N ALA A 148 -13.00 3.10 14.71
CA ALA A 148 -12.32 2.38 15.77
C ALA A 148 -13.27 2.26 16.98
N LEU A 149 -13.43 1.04 17.47
CA LEU A 149 -14.26 0.70 18.62
C LEU A 149 -13.39 0.38 19.84
N ASP A 150 -13.97 0.51 21.02
CA ASP A 150 -13.30 0.09 22.25
C ASP A 150 -12.85 -1.38 22.19
N GLY A 151 -11.71 -1.66 22.80
CA GLY A 151 -11.15 -3.03 22.82
C GLY A 151 -10.31 -3.40 21.61
N GLY A 152 -10.00 -2.43 20.73
CA GLY A 152 -9.05 -2.62 19.61
C GLY A 152 -9.67 -3.17 18.33
N LEU A 153 -11.00 -3.14 18.20
CA LEU A 153 -11.69 -3.48 16.95
C LEU A 153 -11.82 -2.23 16.07
N THR A 154 -11.42 -2.35 14.80
CA THR A 154 -11.66 -1.32 13.78
C THR A 154 -12.44 -1.93 12.63
N VAL A 155 -13.46 -1.22 12.16
CA VAL A 155 -14.23 -1.59 10.96
C VAL A 155 -14.07 -0.50 9.91
N SER A 156 -14.03 -0.89 8.64
CA SER A 156 -13.88 0.04 7.54
C SER A 156 -14.72 -0.37 6.33
N VAL A 157 -15.21 0.62 5.62
CA VAL A 157 -15.91 0.45 4.36
C VAL A 157 -15.36 1.45 3.35
N GLU A 158 -15.32 1.06 2.09
CA GLU A 158 -14.98 1.93 0.99
C GLU A 158 -15.95 1.69 -0.17
N ALA A 159 -16.30 2.76 -0.87
CA ALA A 159 -17.12 2.72 -2.06
C ALA A 159 -16.54 3.65 -3.12
N ALA A 160 -16.39 3.15 -4.34
CA ALA A 160 -15.95 3.93 -5.48
C ALA A 160 -16.91 3.72 -6.66
N ARG A 161 -17.16 4.77 -7.42
CA ARG A 161 -17.95 4.64 -8.65
C ARG A 161 -17.04 4.25 -9.80
N ASN A 162 -17.21 3.06 -10.32
CA ASN A 162 -16.52 2.63 -11.52
C ASN A 162 -17.15 3.29 -12.76
N THR A 163 -16.51 4.33 -13.29
CA THR A 163 -17.01 5.05 -14.46
C THR A 163 -16.83 4.28 -15.77
N SER A 164 -15.88 3.34 -15.81
CA SER A 164 -15.60 2.54 -17.00
C SER A 164 -16.51 1.34 -17.13
N ALA A 165 -16.89 0.71 -16.02
CA ALA A 165 -17.78 -0.45 -16.02
C ALA A 165 -19.25 -0.10 -15.67
N GLY A 166 -19.51 1.13 -15.19
CA GLY A 166 -20.85 1.58 -14.85
C GLY A 166 -21.40 1.03 -13.53
N GLY A 167 -20.55 0.39 -12.73
CA GLY A 167 -20.87 -0.18 -11.41
C GLY A 167 -20.40 0.68 -10.24
N THR A 168 -20.49 0.12 -9.06
CA THR A 168 -19.90 0.67 -7.82
C THR A 168 -19.05 -0.43 -7.19
N ASP A 169 -17.79 -0.14 -6.96
CA ASP A 169 -16.91 -1.01 -6.23
C ASP A 169 -17.15 -0.79 -4.74
N ASN A 170 -17.26 -1.88 -3.98
CA ASN A 170 -17.50 -1.82 -2.55
C ASN A 170 -16.55 -2.77 -1.86
N THR A 171 -15.83 -2.28 -0.86
CA THR A 171 -14.93 -3.09 -0.07
C THR A 171 -15.16 -2.89 1.42
N TYR A 172 -14.87 -3.93 2.21
CA TYR A 172 -15.10 -3.97 3.64
C TYR A 172 -13.89 -4.59 4.32
N GLY A 173 -13.51 -4.05 5.47
CA GLY A 173 -12.41 -4.59 6.26
C GLY A 173 -12.68 -4.49 7.75
N VAL A 174 -12.06 -5.39 8.49
CA VAL A 174 -12.04 -5.41 9.93
C VAL A 174 -10.65 -5.76 10.44
N THR A 175 -10.19 -5.05 11.46
CA THR A 175 -8.95 -5.38 12.19
C THR A 175 -9.21 -5.46 13.68
N TYR A 176 -8.44 -6.30 14.36
CA TYR A 176 -8.49 -6.45 15.82
C TYR A 176 -7.07 -6.44 16.40
N THR A 177 -6.81 -5.49 17.29
CA THR A 177 -5.51 -5.28 17.96
C THR A 177 -5.60 -5.40 19.48
N GLY A 178 -6.69 -5.95 20.01
CA GLY A 178 -6.92 -6.09 21.46
C GLY A 178 -6.04 -7.13 22.16
N ILE A 179 -5.18 -7.85 21.43
CA ILE A 179 -4.19 -8.80 21.99
C ILE A 179 -2.80 -8.18 21.80
N ASP A 180 -2.04 -8.11 22.90
CA ASP A 180 -0.71 -7.50 22.89
C ASP A 180 0.21 -8.13 21.84
N GLY A 181 0.84 -7.30 21.02
CA GLY A 181 1.70 -7.70 19.91
C GLY A 181 1.00 -8.35 18.72
N MET A 182 -0.33 -8.58 18.75
CA MET A 182 -1.07 -9.29 17.71
C MET A 182 -2.04 -8.37 16.96
N THR A 183 -2.07 -8.49 15.65
CA THR A 183 -3.12 -7.93 14.79
C THR A 183 -3.79 -9.07 14.03
N LEU A 184 -5.11 -9.14 14.09
CA LEU A 184 -5.93 -9.98 13.23
C LEU A 184 -6.63 -9.07 12.23
N ALA A 185 -6.77 -9.54 10.99
CA ALA A 185 -7.45 -8.78 9.96
C ALA A 185 -8.29 -9.70 9.05
N ALA A 186 -9.39 -9.19 8.57
CA ALA A 186 -10.19 -9.83 7.54
C ALA A 186 -10.86 -8.77 6.67
N GLY A 187 -11.08 -9.09 5.40
CA GLY A 187 -11.74 -8.18 4.49
C GLY A 187 -12.32 -8.90 3.28
N THR A 188 -13.28 -8.26 2.65
CA THR A 188 -13.86 -8.69 1.38
C THR A 188 -14.17 -7.47 0.53
N GLY A 189 -14.15 -7.63 -0.77
CA GLY A 189 -14.44 -6.57 -1.72
C GLY A 189 -14.90 -7.08 -3.06
N MET A 190 -15.66 -6.25 -3.75
CA MET A 190 -16.11 -6.47 -5.12
C MET A 190 -15.74 -5.26 -5.94
N THR A 191 -15.02 -5.48 -7.03
CA THR A 191 -14.62 -4.44 -7.98
C THR A 191 -15.03 -4.84 -9.39
N ALA A 192 -15.52 -3.88 -10.17
CA ALA A 192 -15.89 -4.13 -11.56
C ALA A 192 -14.68 -3.85 -12.46
N THR A 193 -14.30 -4.81 -13.29
CA THR A 193 -13.31 -4.59 -14.34
C THR A 193 -13.95 -3.93 -15.56
N GLY A 194 -13.17 -3.23 -16.37
CA GLY A 194 -13.62 -2.41 -17.52
C GLY A 194 -14.42 -3.11 -18.64
N GLY A 195 -15.13 -4.16 -18.30
CA GLY A 195 -16.05 -4.91 -19.15
C GLY A 195 -17.40 -5.11 -18.47
N THR A 196 -17.72 -6.32 -18.12
CA THR A 196 -18.89 -6.72 -17.33
C THR A 196 -18.50 -7.72 -16.24
N ALA A 197 -17.23 -8.06 -16.14
CA ALA A 197 -16.73 -8.99 -15.13
C ALA A 197 -16.59 -8.28 -13.79
N GLU A 198 -17.01 -8.92 -12.72
CA GLU A 198 -16.75 -8.52 -11.35
C GLU A 198 -15.59 -9.35 -10.80
N VAL A 199 -14.72 -8.71 -10.00
CA VAL A 199 -13.66 -9.38 -9.23
C VAL A 199 -14.07 -9.33 -7.78
N GLU A 200 -14.26 -10.49 -7.17
CA GLU A 200 -14.47 -10.64 -5.75
C GLU A 200 -13.14 -11.03 -5.08
N SER A 201 -12.84 -10.39 -3.96
CA SER A 201 -11.64 -10.70 -3.17
C SER A 201 -12.02 -10.91 -1.73
N THR A 202 -11.39 -11.90 -1.10
CA THR A 202 -11.47 -12.13 0.34
C THR A 202 -10.08 -12.30 0.91
N THR A 203 -9.82 -11.72 2.07
CA THR A 203 -8.54 -11.86 2.75
C THR A 203 -8.72 -12.10 4.24
N PHE A 204 -7.79 -12.86 4.81
CA PHE A 204 -7.63 -13.04 6.24
C PHE A 204 -6.15 -13.00 6.60
N GLY A 205 -5.79 -12.26 7.65
CA GLY A 205 -4.40 -12.12 8.03
C GLY A 205 -4.17 -12.10 9.54
N VAL A 206 -2.96 -12.51 9.92
CA VAL A 206 -2.44 -12.46 11.28
C VAL A 206 -1.04 -11.88 11.25
N LYS A 207 -0.78 -10.88 12.08
CA LYS A 207 0.56 -10.33 12.33
C LYS A 207 0.86 -10.40 13.82
N TYR A 208 2.06 -10.88 14.19
CA TYR A 208 2.47 -10.98 15.59
C TYR A 208 3.90 -10.48 15.79
N ALA A 209 4.06 -9.52 16.69
CA ALA A 209 5.34 -8.91 17.04
C ALA A 209 5.77 -9.32 18.45
N THR A 210 6.99 -9.84 18.62
CA THR A 210 7.56 -10.21 19.90
C THR A 210 9.09 -10.25 19.86
N GLY A 211 9.75 -9.68 20.87
CA GLY A 211 11.20 -9.78 21.06
C GLY A 211 12.07 -9.35 19.86
N GLY A 212 11.63 -8.33 19.11
CA GLY A 212 12.30 -7.87 17.89
C GLY A 212 11.90 -8.62 16.62
N PHE A 213 11.19 -9.74 16.72
CA PHE A 213 10.60 -10.44 15.58
C PHE A 213 9.20 -9.93 15.29
N THR A 214 8.86 -9.88 14.00
CA THR A 214 7.49 -9.76 13.53
C THR A 214 7.21 -10.88 12.54
N PHE A 215 6.16 -11.64 12.80
CA PHE A 215 5.68 -12.73 11.94
C PHE A 215 4.37 -12.32 11.30
N GLY A 216 4.12 -12.79 10.09
CA GLY A 216 2.87 -12.55 9.40
C GLY A 216 2.45 -13.71 8.53
N LEU A 217 1.14 -13.91 8.47
CA LEU A 217 0.47 -14.83 7.56
C LEU A 217 -0.73 -14.09 6.98
N GLN A 218 -0.94 -14.21 5.69
CA GLN A 218 -2.11 -13.73 4.99
C GLN A 218 -2.60 -14.78 4.01
N LEU A 219 -3.88 -15.01 4.00
CA LEU A 219 -4.59 -15.84 3.03
C LEU A 219 -5.41 -14.91 2.15
N THR A 220 -5.41 -15.15 0.86
CA THR A 220 -6.18 -14.39 -0.12
C THR A 220 -6.90 -15.33 -1.06
N ASP A 221 -8.07 -14.93 -1.50
CA ASP A 221 -8.88 -15.61 -2.47
C ASP A 221 -9.44 -14.55 -3.43
N VAL A 222 -9.25 -14.73 -4.73
CA VAL A 222 -9.68 -13.80 -5.78
C VAL A 222 -10.40 -14.55 -6.87
N GLU A 223 -11.67 -14.24 -7.03
CA GLU A 223 -12.54 -14.82 -8.07
C GLU A 223 -12.88 -13.74 -9.11
N THR A 224 -12.72 -14.06 -10.39
CA THR A 224 -13.10 -13.17 -11.50
C THR A 224 -14.29 -13.75 -12.27
N GLU A 225 -15.41 -13.03 -12.32
CA GLU A 225 -16.62 -13.46 -13.01
C GLU A 225 -16.32 -13.81 -14.47
N GLY A 226 -16.67 -15.05 -14.85
CA GLY A 226 -16.47 -15.56 -16.22
C GLY A 226 -15.05 -15.98 -16.55
N SER A 227 -14.11 -15.84 -15.61
CA SER A 227 -12.80 -16.50 -15.67
C SER A 227 -12.93 -17.97 -15.28
N THR A 228 -11.99 -18.77 -15.73
CA THR A 228 -11.75 -20.12 -15.20
C THR A 228 -10.50 -20.16 -14.32
N GLU A 229 -9.92 -18.99 -14.06
CA GLU A 229 -8.72 -18.81 -13.27
C GLU A 229 -9.09 -18.02 -12.02
N ASP A 230 -9.26 -18.73 -10.91
CA ASP A 230 -9.38 -18.17 -9.57
C ASP A 230 -7.99 -18.27 -8.91
N GLU A 231 -7.68 -17.38 -7.99
CA GLU A 231 -6.37 -17.26 -7.36
C GLU A 231 -6.49 -17.46 -5.85
N ASP A 232 -5.89 -18.54 -5.34
CA ASP A 232 -5.77 -18.82 -3.90
C ASP A 232 -4.33 -18.54 -3.44
N GLY A 233 -4.14 -17.54 -2.58
CA GLY A 233 -2.84 -17.10 -2.11
C GLY A 233 -2.57 -17.45 -0.64
N VAL A 234 -1.36 -17.96 -0.36
CA VAL A 234 -0.81 -18.11 0.98
C VAL A 234 0.48 -17.30 1.08
N HIS A 235 0.47 -16.28 1.90
CA HIS A 235 1.60 -15.36 2.04
C HIS A 235 2.12 -15.40 3.48
N MET A 236 3.41 -15.55 3.66
CA MET A 236 4.04 -15.57 4.97
C MET A 236 5.36 -14.81 4.99
N GLY A 237 5.68 -14.25 6.14
CA GLY A 237 6.93 -13.52 6.30
C GLY A 237 7.36 -13.39 7.74
N VAL A 238 8.62 -13.10 7.90
CA VAL A 238 9.22 -12.75 9.17
C VAL A 238 10.22 -11.62 8.98
N THR A 239 10.20 -10.65 9.88
CA THR A 239 11.26 -9.66 10.01
C THR A 239 11.88 -9.75 11.40
N TYR A 240 13.15 -9.37 11.50
CA TYR A 240 13.89 -9.30 12.76
C TYR A 240 14.68 -8.00 12.84
N ASN A 241 14.39 -7.19 13.83
CA ASN A 241 15.17 -6.01 14.18
C ASN A 241 16.43 -6.46 14.92
N VAL A 242 17.56 -6.45 14.22
CA VAL A 242 18.88 -6.81 14.79
C VAL A 242 19.29 -5.77 15.81
N ASN A 243 19.00 -4.51 15.51
CA ASN A 243 19.11 -3.34 16.39
C ASN A 243 18.16 -2.25 15.87
N ASP A 244 18.22 -1.03 16.45
CA ASP A 244 17.35 0.10 16.11
C ASP A 244 17.52 0.57 14.65
N ASP A 245 18.66 0.32 14.04
CA ASP A 245 19.01 0.81 12.71
C ASP A 245 18.99 -0.30 11.64
N PHE A 246 19.05 -1.58 12.03
CA PHE A 246 19.24 -2.69 11.10
C PHE A 246 18.16 -3.76 11.26
N THR A 247 17.44 -4.02 10.18
CA THR A 247 16.37 -5.04 10.08
C THR A 247 16.67 -6.00 8.93
N VAL A 248 16.38 -7.27 9.15
CA VAL A 248 16.41 -8.33 8.12
C VAL A 248 15.05 -8.98 8.00
N GLY A 249 14.73 -9.53 6.83
CA GLY A 249 13.44 -10.17 6.59
C GLY A 249 13.52 -11.30 5.58
N TYR A 250 12.52 -12.18 5.65
CA TYR A 250 12.25 -13.23 4.68
C TYR A 250 10.75 -13.28 4.40
N VAL A 251 10.40 -13.46 3.13
CA VAL A 251 9.01 -13.68 2.70
C VAL A 251 8.92 -14.90 1.81
N ARG A 252 7.77 -15.57 1.85
CA ARG A 252 7.36 -16.60 0.90
C ARG A 252 5.89 -16.41 0.58
N GLN A 253 5.55 -16.55 -0.68
CA GLN A 253 4.19 -16.56 -1.20
C GLN A 253 4.02 -17.79 -2.07
N GLU A 254 2.83 -18.33 -2.06
CA GLU A 254 2.40 -19.43 -2.91
C GLU A 254 1.01 -19.07 -3.43
N THR A 255 0.83 -19.11 -4.75
CA THR A 255 -0.44 -18.79 -5.39
C THR A 255 -0.84 -19.94 -6.29
N ASP A 256 -1.98 -20.55 -6.00
CA ASP A 256 -2.64 -21.53 -6.84
C ASP A 256 -3.54 -20.76 -7.84
N PHE A 257 -3.37 -21.02 -9.12
CA PHE A 257 -4.23 -20.53 -10.18
C PHE A 257 -5.08 -21.69 -10.68
N SER A 258 -6.36 -21.67 -10.36
CA SER A 258 -7.27 -22.75 -10.75
C SER A 258 -7.38 -22.84 -12.28
N GLY A 259 -6.83 -23.80 -12.89
CA GLY A 259 -6.80 -23.96 -14.36
C GLY A 259 -5.39 -23.98 -14.93
N ASN A 260 -4.40 -23.60 -14.17
CA ASN A 260 -2.99 -23.68 -14.52
C ASN A 260 -2.35 -25.02 -14.07
N SER A 261 -1.13 -25.26 -14.53
CA SER A 261 -0.49 -26.57 -14.31
C SER A 261 0.41 -26.61 -13.07
N SER A 262 0.66 -25.47 -12.48
CA SER A 262 1.62 -25.33 -11.37
C SER A 262 1.28 -24.11 -10.54
N ASP A 263 1.55 -24.19 -9.25
CA ASP A 263 1.45 -23.08 -8.34
C ASP A 263 2.66 -22.15 -8.53
N GLU A 264 2.43 -20.84 -8.47
CA GLU A 264 3.53 -19.88 -8.41
C GLU A 264 4.12 -19.86 -7.01
N GLU A 265 5.44 -19.94 -6.91
CA GLU A 265 6.17 -19.79 -5.66
C GLU A 265 7.09 -18.58 -5.73
N HIS A 266 6.86 -17.60 -4.87
CA HIS A 266 7.72 -16.45 -4.72
C HIS A 266 8.39 -16.46 -3.34
N SER A 267 9.69 -16.18 -3.29
CA SER A 267 10.42 -16.04 -2.03
C SER A 267 11.54 -15.02 -2.13
N GLY A 268 11.88 -14.40 -0.99
CA GLY A 268 12.99 -13.45 -0.97
C GLY A 268 13.50 -13.13 0.41
N ILE A 269 14.78 -12.77 0.44
CA ILE A 269 15.45 -12.22 1.62
C ILE A 269 15.69 -10.73 1.42
N GLN A 270 15.64 -9.99 2.51
CA GLN A 270 15.73 -8.54 2.47
C GLN A 270 16.41 -8.00 3.73
N ALA A 271 17.02 -6.84 3.59
CA ALA A 271 17.63 -6.13 4.70
C ALA A 271 17.49 -4.61 4.53
N SER A 272 17.40 -3.88 5.62
CA SER A 272 17.49 -2.40 5.61
C SER A 272 18.39 -1.90 6.71
N TYR A 273 19.03 -0.77 6.44
CA TYR A 273 19.83 -0.02 7.38
C TYR A 273 19.49 1.46 7.32
N SER A 274 19.16 2.05 8.46
CA SER A 274 18.80 3.47 8.56
C SER A 274 19.90 4.27 9.25
N MET A 275 20.18 5.49 8.76
CA MET A 275 21.16 6.40 9.31
C MET A 275 20.62 7.84 9.26
N GLY A 276 19.90 8.24 10.29
CA GLY A 276 19.22 9.53 10.32
C GLY A 276 18.10 9.57 9.27
N SER A 277 18.15 10.55 8.36
CA SER A 277 17.18 10.69 7.27
C SER A 277 17.51 9.86 6.02
N ILE A 278 18.58 9.06 6.05
CA ILE A 278 18.98 8.20 4.94
C ILE A 278 18.70 6.75 5.32
N SER A 279 18.12 5.99 4.41
CA SER A 279 17.98 4.54 4.54
C SER A 279 18.54 3.83 3.31
N PHE A 280 19.05 2.63 3.53
CA PHE A 280 19.45 1.69 2.50
C PHE A 280 18.62 0.44 2.68
N SER A 281 18.05 -0.06 1.61
CA SER A 281 17.38 -1.36 1.58
C SER A 281 17.91 -2.20 0.44
N GLY A 282 17.83 -3.50 0.59
CA GLY A 282 18.20 -4.43 -0.45
C GLY A 282 17.43 -5.73 -0.33
N ARG A 283 17.15 -6.35 -1.47
CA ARG A 283 16.50 -7.66 -1.56
C ARG A 283 17.11 -8.51 -2.65
N VAL A 284 16.98 -9.81 -2.46
CA VAL A 284 17.11 -10.82 -3.50
C VAL A 284 15.85 -11.65 -3.43
N SER A 285 15.12 -11.72 -4.52
CA SER A 285 13.88 -12.49 -4.64
C SER A 285 13.91 -13.38 -5.87
N LYS A 286 13.13 -14.46 -5.80
CA LYS A 286 12.97 -15.44 -6.86
C LYS A 286 11.50 -15.81 -6.95
N VAL A 287 11.03 -15.95 -8.18
CA VAL A 287 9.74 -16.56 -8.50
C VAL A 287 9.96 -17.81 -9.34
N ASP A 288 9.25 -18.87 -9.04
CA ASP A 288 9.16 -20.09 -9.81
C ASP A 288 7.71 -20.27 -10.30
N ASN A 289 7.56 -20.80 -11.52
CA ASN A 289 6.28 -21.04 -12.19
C ASN A 289 5.40 -19.77 -12.32
N MET A 290 5.99 -18.66 -12.76
CA MET A 290 5.29 -17.38 -12.93
C MET A 290 3.93 -17.56 -13.61
N ALA A 291 2.88 -16.95 -13.04
CA ALA A 291 1.49 -17.03 -13.49
C ALA A 291 1.01 -18.48 -13.69
N GLY A 292 1.43 -19.40 -12.83
CA GLY A 292 1.10 -20.82 -12.91
C GLY A 292 1.71 -21.55 -14.11
N THR A 293 2.67 -20.95 -14.81
CA THR A 293 3.33 -21.56 -15.97
C THR A 293 4.55 -22.37 -15.53
N ALA A 294 4.46 -23.69 -15.63
CA ALA A 294 5.52 -24.61 -15.22
C ALA A 294 6.87 -24.28 -15.87
N GLY A 295 7.90 -24.06 -15.05
CA GLY A 295 9.28 -23.80 -15.49
C GLY A 295 9.55 -22.38 -15.95
N SER A 296 8.59 -21.46 -15.87
CA SER A 296 8.82 -20.03 -15.98
C SER A 296 9.36 -19.52 -14.66
N SER A 297 10.54 -18.91 -14.63
CA SER A 297 11.16 -18.43 -13.38
C SER A 297 11.97 -17.18 -13.65
N ASP A 298 12.08 -16.33 -12.62
CA ASP A 298 12.90 -15.14 -12.66
C ASP A 298 13.53 -14.85 -11.29
N GLU A 299 14.63 -14.08 -11.26
CA GLU A 299 15.34 -13.67 -10.06
C GLU A 299 15.62 -12.15 -10.11
N ASP A 300 15.27 -11.45 -9.05
CA ASP A 300 15.49 -10.02 -8.91
C ASP A 300 16.49 -9.71 -7.77
N LYS A 301 17.37 -8.75 -8.02
CA LYS A 301 18.26 -8.15 -7.04
C LYS A 301 18.07 -6.64 -7.07
N HIS A 302 17.67 -6.09 -5.94
CA HIS A 302 17.35 -4.68 -5.83
C HIS A 302 18.06 -4.04 -4.65
N ILE A 303 18.60 -2.84 -4.86
CA ILE A 303 19.21 -2.01 -3.82
C ILE A 303 18.66 -0.60 -3.98
N THR A 304 18.18 -0.02 -2.89
CA THR A 304 17.66 1.35 -2.85
C THR A 304 18.36 2.15 -1.76
N MET A 305 18.70 3.38 -2.08
CA MET A 305 19.03 4.43 -1.11
C MET A 305 17.91 5.46 -1.12
N SER A 306 17.32 5.74 0.02
CA SER A 306 16.26 6.73 0.17
C SER A 306 16.67 7.84 1.13
N ILE A 307 16.21 9.06 0.87
CA ILE A 307 16.40 10.23 1.73
C ILE A 307 15.01 10.83 1.98
N ALA A 308 14.67 11.02 3.28
CA ALA A 308 13.45 11.71 3.69
C ALA A 308 13.79 13.11 4.22
N PHE A 309 12.93 14.12 3.95
CA PHE A 309 13.09 15.51 4.39
C PHE A 309 11.75 16.21 4.65
#